data_98fbe78dfc60f8b3a8052da18f5e2d0c
#
_entry.id   98fbe78dfc60f8b3a8052da18f5e2d0c
#
_cell.length_a   1.000
_cell.length_b   1.000
_cell.length_c   1.000
_cell.angle_alpha   90.00
_cell.angle_beta   90.00
_cell.angle_gamma   90.00
#
_symmetry.space_group_name_H-M   'P 1'
#
loop_
_entity.id
_entity.type
_entity.pdbx_description
1 polymer ?
#
loop_
_entity_poly.entity_id
_entity_poly.type
_entity_poly.pdbx_seq_one_letter_code
_entity_poly.pdbx_strand_id
1 'polypeptide(L)'
;MSAGSAIRMAAAMKGMTQAALAKSWGVSAQAINNKFYRDSWTAEDLMKVAEITGGKLAILYPDGQKILILPDEAGEAEVSGKE
;
A
#
# COMPACT_ATOMS: atom_id res chain seq x y z
N MET A 1 12.69 2.72 8.49
CA MET A 1 11.81 3.77 7.97
C MET A 1 10.39 3.51 8.42
N SER A 2 9.60 4.57 8.54
CA SER A 2 8.20 4.41 8.95
C SER A 2 7.36 3.99 7.75
N ALA A 3 6.17 3.49 8.04
CA ALA A 3 5.24 3.14 6.97
C ALA A 3 4.91 4.37 6.13
N GLY A 4 4.75 5.53 6.77
CA GLY A 4 4.48 6.76 6.05
C GLY A 4 5.60 7.12 5.07
N SER A 5 6.85 6.94 5.49
CA SER A 5 7.97 7.21 4.60
C SER A 5 7.96 6.26 3.41
N ALA A 6 7.67 4.99 3.64
CA ALA A 6 7.62 4.03 2.56
C ALA A 6 6.51 4.38 1.56
N ILE A 7 5.37 4.84 2.07
CA ILE A 7 4.26 5.24 1.21
C ILE A 7 4.64 6.45 0.38
N ARG A 8 5.33 7.43 0.99
CA ARG A 8 5.77 8.60 0.23
C ARG A 8 6.74 8.20 -0.89
N MET A 9 7.63 7.25 -0.59
CA MET A 9 8.56 6.78 -1.61
C MET A 9 7.83 6.06 -2.74
N ALA A 10 6.86 5.22 -2.40
CA ALA A 10 6.09 4.51 -3.42
C ALA A 10 5.36 5.49 -4.33
N ALA A 11 4.73 6.51 -3.75
CA ALA A 11 4.04 7.52 -4.52
C ALA A 11 5.02 8.29 -5.40
N ALA A 12 6.16 8.66 -4.84
CA ALA A 12 7.16 9.41 -5.59
C ALA A 12 7.68 8.64 -6.78
N MET A 13 7.87 7.32 -6.61
CA MET A 13 8.33 6.47 -7.71
C MET A 13 7.35 6.48 -8.88
N LYS A 14 6.09 6.76 -8.59
CA LYS A 14 5.05 6.81 -9.63
C LYS A 14 4.71 8.25 -10.01
N GLY A 15 5.50 9.20 -9.55
CA GLY A 15 5.27 10.60 -9.87
C GLY A 15 4.00 11.18 -9.26
N MET A 16 3.53 10.59 -8.16
CA MET A 16 2.30 11.04 -7.54
C MET A 16 2.58 11.95 -6.36
N THR A 17 1.84 13.06 -6.31
CA THR A 17 1.85 13.93 -5.13
C THR A 17 0.94 13.31 -4.09
N GLN A 18 1.00 13.85 -2.87
CA GLN A 18 0.10 13.40 -1.82
C GLN A 18 -1.36 13.67 -2.20
N ALA A 19 -1.62 14.79 -2.88
CA ALA A 19 -2.97 15.09 -3.35
C ALA A 19 -3.43 14.08 -4.39
N ALA A 20 -2.54 13.69 -5.30
CA ALA A 20 -2.89 12.70 -6.32
C ALA A 20 -3.15 11.35 -5.67
N LEU A 21 -2.38 10.99 -4.65
CA LEU A 21 -2.60 9.75 -3.92
C LEU A 21 -3.97 9.75 -3.26
N ALA A 22 -4.33 10.85 -2.59
CA ALA A 22 -5.64 10.97 -1.95
C ALA A 22 -6.76 10.81 -2.96
N LYS A 23 -6.60 11.44 -4.11
CA LYS A 23 -7.61 11.39 -5.17
C LYS A 23 -7.77 9.96 -5.69
N SER A 24 -6.67 9.28 -5.95
CA SER A 24 -6.72 7.90 -6.43
C SER A 24 -7.32 6.97 -5.39
N TRP A 25 -7.11 7.28 -4.14
CA TRP A 25 -7.63 6.47 -3.04
C TRP A 25 -9.11 6.72 -2.79
N GLY A 26 -9.60 7.90 -3.16
CA GLY A 26 -10.99 8.25 -2.89
C GLY A 26 -11.19 8.82 -1.50
N VAL A 27 -10.15 9.38 -0.90
CA VAL A 27 -10.25 10.01 0.41
C VAL A 27 -9.91 11.49 0.28
N SER A 28 -10.28 12.27 1.29
CA SER A 28 -10.00 13.70 1.26
C SER A 28 -8.52 13.95 1.51
N ALA A 29 -8.06 15.12 1.07
CA ALA A 29 -6.68 15.52 1.32
C ALA A 29 -6.39 15.57 2.81
N GLN A 30 -7.37 16.01 3.60
CA GLN A 30 -7.18 16.09 5.04
C GLN A 30 -7.07 14.69 5.66
N ALA A 31 -7.86 13.74 5.17
CA ALA A 31 -7.82 12.38 5.70
C ALA A 31 -6.44 11.76 5.46
N ILE A 32 -5.90 11.92 4.24
CA ILE A 32 -4.60 11.34 3.95
C ILE A 32 -3.52 12.06 4.74
N ASN A 33 -3.66 13.38 4.91
CA ASN A 33 -2.69 14.16 5.68
C ASN A 33 -2.66 13.70 7.14
N ASN A 34 -3.83 13.40 7.70
CA ASN A 34 -3.89 12.92 9.07
C ASN A 34 -3.22 11.57 9.23
N LYS A 35 -3.36 10.69 8.24
CA LYS A 35 -2.70 9.39 8.28
C LYS A 35 -1.17 9.57 8.29
N PHE A 36 -0.66 10.47 7.47
CA PHE A 36 0.78 10.76 7.47
C PHE A 36 1.23 11.38 8.77
N TYR A 37 0.44 12.32 9.28
CA TYR A 37 0.81 13.02 10.51
C TYR A 37 0.92 12.04 11.68
N ARG A 38 -0.05 11.13 11.80
CA ARG A 38 -0.08 10.18 12.91
C ARG A 38 0.74 8.93 12.61
N ASP A 39 1.14 8.77 11.35
CA ASP A 39 1.79 7.54 10.88
C ASP A 39 0.93 6.33 11.26
N SER A 40 -0.37 6.47 11.04
CA SER A 40 -1.36 5.51 11.48
C SER A 40 -1.91 4.77 10.25
N TRP A 41 -1.34 3.61 9.98
CA TRP A 41 -1.65 2.86 8.77
C TRP A 41 -2.05 1.43 9.12
N THR A 42 -3.15 0.98 8.52
CA THR A 42 -3.58 -0.39 8.69
C THR A 42 -3.02 -1.23 7.55
N ALA A 43 -3.11 -2.55 7.69
CA ALA A 43 -2.71 -3.44 6.60
C ALA A 43 -3.52 -3.15 5.34
N GLU A 44 -4.81 -2.83 5.51
CA GLU A 44 -5.66 -2.50 4.37
C GLU A 44 -5.20 -1.22 3.69
N ASP A 45 -4.74 -0.24 4.47
CA ASP A 45 -4.19 0.98 3.92
C ASP A 45 -2.98 0.66 3.05
N LEU A 46 -2.09 -0.18 3.55
CA LEU A 46 -0.87 -0.52 2.83
C LEU A 46 -1.20 -1.29 1.56
N MET A 47 -2.19 -2.18 1.61
CA MET A 47 -2.63 -2.88 0.42
C MET A 47 -3.19 -1.91 -0.62
N LYS A 48 -3.92 -0.89 -0.15
CA LYS A 48 -4.49 0.11 -1.05
C LYS A 48 -3.40 0.92 -1.73
N VAL A 49 -2.39 1.32 -0.97
CA VAL A 49 -1.26 2.04 -1.54
C VAL A 49 -0.55 1.18 -2.58
N ALA A 50 -0.35 -0.09 -2.27
CA ALA A 50 0.30 -1.00 -3.21
C ALA A 50 -0.52 -1.07 -4.51
N GLU A 51 -1.82 -1.20 -4.39
CA GLU A 51 -2.70 -1.26 -5.57
C GLU A 51 -2.58 0.01 -6.41
N ILE A 52 -2.64 1.17 -5.76
CA ILE A 52 -2.61 2.45 -6.47
C ILE A 52 -1.27 2.63 -7.20
N THR A 53 -0.19 2.16 -6.60
CA THR A 53 1.15 2.33 -7.18
C THR A 53 1.57 1.16 -8.05
N GLY A 54 0.69 0.18 -8.24
CA GLY A 54 0.97 -0.94 -9.14
C GLY A 54 1.82 -2.03 -8.54
N GLY A 55 1.92 -2.08 -7.24
CA GLY A 55 2.70 -3.09 -6.53
C GLY A 55 1.81 -4.04 -5.73
N LYS A 56 2.45 -4.77 -4.85
CA LYS A 56 1.78 -5.68 -3.94
C LYS A 56 2.41 -5.58 -2.58
N LEU A 57 1.61 -5.80 -1.54
CA LEU A 57 2.13 -5.83 -0.19
C LEU A 57 2.64 -7.24 0.09
N ALA A 58 3.82 -7.33 0.67
CA ALA A 58 4.42 -8.64 0.89
C ALA A 58 5.34 -8.61 2.11
N ILE A 59 5.53 -9.79 2.70
CA ILE A 59 6.58 -10.01 3.68
C ILE A 59 7.71 -10.67 2.93
N LEU A 60 8.88 -10.05 2.96
CA LEU A 60 10.03 -10.49 2.20
C LEU A 60 11.06 -11.09 3.13
N TYR A 61 11.57 -12.26 2.78
CA TYR A 61 12.57 -12.96 3.60
C TYR A 61 13.94 -12.89 2.94
N PRO A 62 15.01 -13.02 3.74
CA PRO A 62 16.36 -12.85 3.21
C PRO A 62 16.73 -13.82 2.10
N ASP A 63 16.11 -15.00 2.07
CA ASP A 63 16.42 -15.99 1.05
C ASP A 63 15.62 -15.77 -0.24
N GLY A 64 14.91 -14.67 -0.32
CA GLY A 64 14.15 -14.35 -1.52
C GLY A 64 12.72 -14.82 -1.49
N GLN A 65 12.34 -15.59 -0.50
CA GLN A 65 10.93 -15.99 -0.39
C GLN A 65 10.10 -14.80 0.02
N LYS A 66 8.82 -14.82 -0.37
CA LYS A 66 7.92 -13.74 -0.01
C LYS A 66 6.52 -14.30 0.17
N ILE A 67 5.76 -13.64 1.03
CA ILE A 67 4.36 -13.95 1.27
C ILE A 67 3.57 -12.73 0.89
N LEU A 68 2.70 -12.84 -0.11
CA LEU A 68 1.88 -11.72 -0.55
C LEU A 68 0.69 -11.57 0.38
N ILE A 69 0.33 -10.34 0.67
CA ILE A 69 -0.83 -10.03 1.47
C ILE A 69 -1.85 -9.40 0.54
N LEU A 70 -2.94 -10.12 0.29
CA LEU A 70 -3.94 -9.72 -0.69
C LEU A 70 -5.24 -9.36 0.00
N PRO A 71 -6.06 -8.51 -0.63
CA PRO A 71 -7.38 -8.21 -0.09
C PRO A 71 -8.22 -9.47 0.00
N ASP A 72 -9.13 -9.52 0.96
CA ASP A 72 -9.91 -10.71 1.21
C ASP A 72 -10.61 -11.24 -0.03
N GLU A 73 -11.25 -10.37 -0.77
CA GLU A 73 -11.98 -10.82 -1.94
C GLU A 73 -11.05 -11.31 -3.03
N ALA A 74 -9.82 -10.84 -3.08
CA ALA A 74 -8.86 -11.35 -4.03
C ALA A 74 -8.10 -12.50 -3.42
N GLY A 75 -7.98 -12.51 -2.11
CA GLY A 75 -7.23 -13.52 -1.43
C GLY A 75 -7.73 -14.91 -1.69
N GLU A 76 -9.03 -15.09 -1.69
CA GLU A 76 -9.54 -16.40 -1.91
C GLU A 76 -9.29 -16.86 -3.34
N ALA A 77 -9.29 -15.96 -4.26
CA ALA A 77 -9.01 -16.33 -5.62
C ALA A 77 -7.55 -16.67 -5.79
N GLU A 78 -6.73 -16.01 -5.05
CA GLU A 78 -5.30 -16.17 -5.19
C GLU A 78 -4.74 -17.30 -4.39
N VAL A 79 -5.55 -17.87 -3.60
CA VAL A 79 -5.09 -18.99 -2.85
C VAL A 79 -4.48 -20.00 -3.72
N SER A 80 -5.06 -20.09 -4.80
CA SER A 80 -4.49 -20.92 -5.74
C SER A 80 -3.25 -20.40 -6.22
N GLY A 81 -3.21 -19.27 -6.21
CA GLY A 81 -2.08 -18.71 -6.79
C GLY A 81 -0.95 -19.21 -6.22
N LYS A 82 -1.42 -19.80 -5.82
CA LYS A 82 -0.53 -20.07 -5.69
C LYS A 82 0.25 -20.08 -6.49
N GLU A 83 -0.13 -19.53 -6.91
CA GLU A 83 0.68 -19.26 -7.47
C GLU A 83 1.38 -19.14 -7.56
#